data_7d2295fac46d307ab1eba9aee0393858
#
_entry.id   7d2295fac46d307ab1eba9aee0393858
#
_cell.length_a   1.000
_cell.length_b   1.000
_cell.length_c   1.000
_cell.angle_alpha   90.00
_cell.angle_beta   90.00
_cell.angle_gamma   90.00
#
_symmetry.space_group_name_H-M   'P 1'
#
loop_
_entity.id
_entity.type
_entity.pdbx_description
1 polymer ?
#
loop_
_entity_poly.entity_id
_entity_poly.type
_entity_poly.pdbx_seq_one_letter_code
_entity_poly.pdbx_strand_id
1 'polypeptide(L)'
;MLTFYETIIYHYLPKEHSVLLISKGDRRKEMASASLGQMWMATAPVIFIITAEYKRTTWKYGERGIRYALIEVGHVGQNLFLQAEAMGLGAGIVGAFNDLEVSKVAGLPPKHEPLLIMPVGYKK
;
A
#
# COMPACT_ATOMS: atom_id res chain seq x y z
N MET A 1 0.09 31.25 -6.54
CA MET A 1 -0.05 30.56 -5.24
C MET A 1 0.67 29.23 -5.33
N LEU A 2 1.71 29.05 -4.54
CA LEU A 2 2.41 27.76 -4.45
C LEU A 2 1.62 26.87 -3.51
N THR A 3 0.99 25.82 -4.05
CA THR A 3 0.36 24.79 -3.23
C THR A 3 1.42 23.76 -2.87
N PHE A 4 1.91 23.80 -1.64
CA PHE A 4 2.78 22.75 -1.12
C PHE A 4 1.89 21.56 -0.76
N TYR A 5 1.91 20.51 -1.58
CA TYR A 5 1.35 19.22 -1.17
C TYR A 5 2.35 18.58 -0.20
N GLU A 6 2.04 18.65 1.08
CA GLU A 6 2.78 17.85 2.06
C GLU A 6 2.56 16.37 1.72
N THR A 7 3.61 15.68 1.35
CA THR A 7 3.54 14.22 1.17
C THR A 7 3.41 13.59 2.54
N ILE A 8 2.44 12.74 2.73
CA ILE A 8 2.00 12.26 4.03
C ILE A 8 1.72 10.76 3.94
N ILE A 9 2.08 10.01 4.97
CA ILE A 9 1.67 8.62 5.13
C ILE A 9 0.40 8.58 5.97
N TYR A 10 -0.63 7.96 5.40
CA TYR A 10 -1.92 7.74 6.05
C TYR A 10 -2.19 6.26 6.24
N HIS A 11 -2.88 5.94 7.34
CA HIS A 11 -3.52 4.66 7.53
C HIS A 11 -5.04 4.79 7.29
N TYR A 12 -5.57 4.02 6.35
CA TYR A 12 -6.99 4.02 6.05
C TYR A 12 -7.77 3.21 7.09
N LEU A 13 -8.83 3.80 7.63
CA LEU A 13 -9.71 3.22 8.64
C LEU A 13 -11.06 2.90 7.99
N PRO A 14 -11.31 1.62 7.60
CA PRO A 14 -12.48 1.26 6.80
C PRO A 14 -13.81 1.50 7.51
N LYS A 15 -13.86 1.30 8.82
CA LYS A 15 -15.10 1.44 9.61
C LYS A 15 -15.60 2.89 9.64
N GLU A 16 -14.68 3.83 9.75
CA GLU A 16 -14.95 5.26 9.84
C GLU A 16 -14.91 5.93 8.46
N HIS A 17 -14.50 5.21 7.41
CA HIS A 17 -14.19 5.76 6.09
C HIS A 17 -13.33 7.03 6.18
N SER A 18 -12.25 6.94 6.92
CA SER A 18 -11.34 8.04 7.22
C SER A 18 -9.89 7.62 7.12
N VAL A 19 -8.99 8.57 7.25
CA VAL A 19 -7.55 8.33 7.27
C VAL A 19 -6.93 8.88 8.55
N LEU A 20 -6.00 8.12 9.11
CA LEU A 20 -5.19 8.51 10.24
C LEU A 20 -3.81 8.93 9.75
N LEU A 21 -3.38 10.13 10.13
CA LEU A 21 -2.03 10.59 9.85
C LEU A 21 -1.00 9.76 10.63
N ILE A 22 -0.07 9.13 9.91
CA ILE A 22 1.02 8.36 10.52
C ILE A 22 2.29 9.20 10.58
N SER A 23 2.71 9.78 9.47
CA SER A 23 3.90 10.64 9.43
C SER A 23 3.85 11.62 8.27
N LYS A 24 4.59 12.72 8.40
CA LYS A 24 4.80 13.72 7.35
C LYS A 24 6.12 13.45 6.63
N GLY A 25 6.20 13.88 5.38
CA GLY A 25 7.38 13.81 4.54
C GLY A 25 7.20 12.84 3.37
N ASP A 26 7.89 13.15 2.29
CA ASP A 26 7.88 12.31 1.06
C ASP A 26 8.79 11.10 1.26
N ARG A 27 8.19 9.91 1.27
CA ARG A 27 8.88 8.63 1.41
C ARG A 27 8.86 7.78 0.14
N ARG A 28 8.46 8.36 -0.99
CA ARG A 28 8.30 7.60 -2.25
C ARG A 28 9.63 7.04 -2.75
N LYS A 29 10.72 7.79 -2.63
CA LYS A 29 12.06 7.32 -3.01
C LYS A 29 12.56 6.21 -2.10
N GLU A 30 12.37 6.35 -0.79
CA GLU A 30 12.72 5.32 0.18
C GLU A 30 11.89 4.05 -0.04
N MET A 31 10.60 4.21 -0.38
CA MET A 31 9.73 3.08 -0.72
C MET A 31 10.20 2.36 -1.98
N ALA A 32 10.59 3.10 -3.01
CA ALA A 32 11.15 2.54 -4.23
C ALA A 32 12.48 1.81 -3.98
N SER A 33 13.34 2.36 -3.11
CA SER A 33 14.59 1.71 -2.70
C SER A 33 14.31 0.41 -1.94
N ALA A 34 13.36 0.41 -1.01
CA ALA A 34 12.92 -0.78 -0.27
C ALA A 34 12.27 -1.83 -1.20
N SER A 35 11.79 -1.39 -2.36
CA SER A 35 11.19 -2.22 -3.41
C SER A 35 12.21 -2.59 -4.49
N LEU A 36 13.39 -3.03 -4.09
CA LEU A 36 14.50 -3.47 -4.95
C LEU A 36 14.94 -2.42 -5.98
N GLY A 37 14.86 -1.14 -5.61
CA GLY A 37 15.29 -0.04 -6.47
C GLY A 37 14.37 0.24 -7.66
N GLN A 38 13.09 -0.13 -7.58
CA GLN A 38 12.10 0.12 -8.63
C GLN A 38 11.69 1.60 -8.66
N MET A 39 12.64 2.46 -9.06
CA MET A 39 12.52 3.91 -8.94
C MET A 39 11.38 4.54 -9.75
N TRP A 40 10.85 3.83 -10.75
CA TRP A 40 9.69 4.28 -11.53
C TRP A 40 8.46 4.54 -10.64
N MET A 41 8.30 3.78 -9.56
CA MET A 41 7.18 3.96 -8.64
C MET A 41 7.26 5.27 -7.83
N ALA A 42 8.44 5.84 -7.66
CA ALA A 42 8.64 7.10 -6.93
C ALA A 42 8.05 8.31 -7.66
N THR A 43 7.72 8.18 -8.96
CA THR A 43 7.07 9.24 -9.75
C THR A 43 5.55 9.27 -9.57
N ALA A 44 4.97 8.22 -9.01
CA ALA A 44 3.54 8.16 -8.77
C ALA A 44 3.13 9.15 -7.66
N PRO A 45 2.05 9.91 -7.85
CA PRO A 45 1.56 10.83 -6.82
C PRO A 45 1.04 10.12 -5.57
N VAL A 46 0.55 8.89 -5.71
CA VAL A 46 0.05 8.08 -4.58
C VAL A 46 0.61 6.67 -4.67
N ILE A 47 1.00 6.11 -3.52
CA ILE A 47 1.40 4.72 -3.39
C ILE A 47 0.53 4.08 -2.32
N PHE A 48 -0.23 3.06 -2.69
CA PHE A 48 -0.98 2.23 -1.76
C PHE A 48 -0.13 1.07 -1.28
N ILE A 49 -0.15 0.80 0.02
CA ILE A 49 0.47 -0.37 0.61
C ILE A 49 -0.64 -1.22 1.21
N ILE A 50 -0.82 -2.42 0.69
CA ILE A 50 -1.82 -3.35 1.17
C ILE A 50 -1.14 -4.30 2.13
N THR A 51 -1.65 -4.34 3.36
CA THR A 51 -1.08 -5.13 4.44
C THR A 51 -2.09 -6.13 4.99
N ALA A 52 -1.60 -7.19 5.62
CA ALA A 52 -2.43 -8.13 6.35
C ALA A 52 -2.05 -8.20 7.83
N GLU A 53 -3.06 -8.25 8.69
CA GLU A 53 -2.97 -8.69 10.07
C GLU A 53 -3.60 -10.08 10.16
N TYR A 54 -2.79 -11.13 10.01
CA TYR A 54 -3.29 -12.50 9.86
C TYR A 54 -4.13 -13.00 11.03
N LYS A 55 -3.90 -12.48 12.23
CA LYS A 55 -4.68 -12.88 13.41
C LYS A 55 -6.18 -12.61 13.27
N ARG A 56 -6.58 -11.66 12.42
CA ARG A 56 -8.00 -11.36 12.15
C ARG A 56 -8.73 -12.49 11.45
N THR A 57 -8.02 -13.39 10.79
CA THR A 57 -8.58 -14.55 10.09
C THR A 57 -8.17 -15.86 10.71
N THR A 58 -6.93 -15.97 11.20
CA THR A 58 -6.39 -17.24 11.73
C THR A 58 -7.05 -17.66 13.05
N TRP A 59 -7.57 -16.73 13.84
CA TRP A 59 -8.30 -17.09 15.06
C TRP A 59 -9.51 -18.00 14.78
N LYS A 60 -10.13 -17.85 13.61
CA LYS A 60 -11.29 -18.63 13.18
C LYS A 60 -10.93 -19.82 12.29
N TYR A 61 -9.97 -19.65 11.39
CA TYR A 61 -9.67 -20.60 10.31
C TYR A 61 -8.31 -21.31 10.49
N GLY A 62 -7.58 -21.02 11.58
CA GLY A 62 -6.22 -21.54 11.76
C GLY A 62 -5.29 -21.06 10.64
N GLU A 63 -4.32 -21.87 10.26
CA GLU A 63 -3.35 -21.53 9.21
C GLU A 63 -4.00 -21.27 7.84
N ARG A 64 -5.15 -21.88 7.56
CA ARG A 64 -5.87 -21.61 6.32
C ARG A 64 -6.31 -20.15 6.21
N GLY A 65 -6.45 -19.44 7.33
CA GLY A 65 -6.72 -18.00 7.37
C GLY A 65 -5.66 -17.16 6.66
N ILE A 66 -4.40 -17.60 6.67
CA ILE A 66 -3.32 -16.95 5.91
C ILE A 66 -3.61 -17.00 4.41
N ARG A 67 -3.97 -18.19 3.90
CA ARG A 67 -4.35 -18.35 2.49
C ARG A 67 -5.52 -17.44 2.11
N TYR A 68 -6.53 -17.34 2.94
CA TYR A 68 -7.69 -16.49 2.68
C TYR A 68 -7.32 -15.02 2.65
N ALA A 69 -6.46 -14.56 3.55
CA ALA A 69 -5.95 -13.20 3.55
C ALA A 69 -5.17 -12.88 2.26
N LEU A 70 -4.31 -13.80 1.80
CA LEU A 70 -3.56 -13.62 0.55
C LEU A 70 -4.47 -13.54 -0.68
N ILE A 71 -5.50 -14.39 -0.74
CA ILE A 71 -6.50 -14.35 -1.82
C ILE A 71 -7.24 -13.01 -1.80
N GLU A 72 -7.66 -12.54 -0.62
CA GLU A 72 -8.37 -11.28 -0.45
C GLU A 72 -7.52 -10.07 -0.88
N VAL A 73 -6.23 -10.07 -0.55
CA VAL A 73 -5.30 -9.02 -0.99
C VAL A 73 -5.23 -8.92 -2.51
N GLY A 74 -5.25 -10.05 -3.22
CA GLY A 74 -5.34 -10.07 -4.68
C GLY A 74 -6.63 -9.43 -5.19
N HIS A 75 -7.77 -9.69 -4.55
CA HIS A 75 -9.05 -9.05 -4.87
C HIS A 75 -9.02 -7.54 -4.63
N VAL A 76 -8.45 -7.09 -3.50
CA VAL A 76 -8.28 -5.66 -3.21
C VAL A 76 -7.42 -4.99 -4.28
N GLY A 77 -6.31 -5.61 -4.66
CA GLY A 77 -5.44 -5.12 -5.72
C GLY A 77 -6.16 -4.99 -7.06
N GLN A 78 -6.93 -5.99 -7.46
CA GLN A 78 -7.72 -5.94 -8.69
C GLN A 78 -8.79 -4.85 -8.65
N ASN A 79 -9.49 -4.68 -7.53
CA ASN A 79 -10.47 -3.61 -7.38
C ASN A 79 -9.81 -2.24 -7.48
N LEU A 80 -8.60 -2.08 -6.96
CA LEU A 80 -7.84 -0.85 -7.07
C LEU A 80 -7.47 -0.55 -8.54
N PHE A 81 -7.06 -1.55 -9.32
CA PHE A 81 -6.84 -1.41 -10.76
C PHE A 81 -8.11 -0.96 -11.49
N LEU A 82 -9.24 -1.61 -11.22
CA LEU A 82 -10.51 -1.28 -11.87
C LEU A 82 -10.96 0.15 -11.53
N GLN A 83 -10.83 0.55 -10.27
CA GLN A 83 -11.18 1.91 -9.86
C GLN A 83 -10.25 2.97 -10.46
N ALA A 84 -8.95 2.71 -10.50
CA ALA A 84 -7.99 3.60 -11.15
C ALA A 84 -8.35 3.78 -12.64
N GLU A 85 -8.62 2.69 -13.35
CA GLU A 85 -9.01 2.73 -14.75
C GLU A 85 -10.31 3.52 -14.96
N ALA A 86 -11.31 3.31 -14.12
CA ALA A 86 -12.57 4.05 -14.16
C ALA A 86 -12.40 5.57 -13.95
N MET A 87 -11.36 5.96 -13.22
CA MET A 87 -11.00 7.37 -12.99
C MET A 87 -10.06 7.94 -14.06
N GLY A 88 -9.70 7.18 -15.09
CA GLY A 88 -8.71 7.57 -16.09
C GLY A 88 -7.27 7.59 -15.60
N LEU A 89 -6.99 6.90 -14.49
CA LEU A 89 -5.66 6.78 -13.90
C LEU A 89 -4.99 5.47 -14.29
N GLY A 90 -3.67 5.43 -14.19
CA GLY A 90 -2.88 4.21 -14.28
C GLY A 90 -2.50 3.70 -12.89
N ALA A 91 -2.38 2.39 -12.74
CA ALA A 91 -1.88 1.76 -11.54
C ALA A 91 -0.84 0.69 -11.89
N GLY A 92 0.16 0.54 -11.04
CA GLY A 92 1.12 -0.55 -11.10
C GLY A 92 0.95 -1.47 -9.89
N ILE A 93 1.57 -2.65 -9.96
CA ILE A 93 1.61 -3.59 -8.84
C ILE A 93 3.05 -4.05 -8.60
N VAL A 94 3.47 -4.01 -7.35
CA VAL A 94 4.80 -4.41 -6.92
C VAL A 94 4.64 -5.45 -5.81
N GLY A 95 5.11 -6.66 -6.07
CA GLY A 95 5.15 -7.75 -5.10
C GLY A 95 6.58 -8.11 -4.66
N ALA A 96 7.59 -7.57 -5.36
CA ALA A 96 9.00 -7.82 -5.07
C ALA A 96 9.60 -6.64 -4.29
N PHE A 97 9.75 -6.81 -2.99
CA PHE A 97 10.31 -5.82 -2.08
C PHE A 97 10.89 -6.48 -0.83
N ASN A 98 11.63 -5.71 -0.05
CA ASN A 98 12.10 -6.13 1.27
C ASN A 98 11.04 -5.76 2.31
N ASP A 99 10.41 -6.75 2.93
CA ASP A 99 9.30 -6.58 3.86
C ASP A 99 9.66 -5.70 5.07
N LEU A 100 10.85 -5.91 5.65
CA LEU A 100 11.30 -5.15 6.81
C LEU A 100 11.55 -3.68 6.47
N GLU A 101 12.18 -3.43 5.32
CA GLU A 101 12.45 -2.07 4.85
C GLU A 101 11.16 -1.32 4.52
N VAL A 102 10.22 -1.98 3.82
CA VAL A 102 8.89 -1.41 3.52
C VAL A 102 8.14 -1.09 4.80
N SER A 103 8.12 -2.01 5.75
CA SER A 103 7.46 -1.82 7.05
C SER A 103 8.04 -0.63 7.80
N LYS A 104 9.36 -0.46 7.77
CA LYS A 104 10.06 0.66 8.40
C LYS A 104 9.73 1.99 7.72
N VAL A 105 9.83 2.04 6.40
CA VAL A 105 9.54 3.26 5.61
C VAL A 105 8.10 3.71 5.81
N ALA A 106 7.16 2.79 5.78
CA ALA A 106 5.72 3.07 5.93
C ALA A 106 5.28 3.27 7.37
N GLY A 107 6.11 2.95 8.36
CA GLY A 107 5.73 2.98 9.77
C GLY A 107 4.61 2.00 10.11
N LEU A 108 4.65 0.80 9.52
CA LEU A 108 3.62 -0.22 9.75
C LEU A 108 3.66 -0.73 11.19
N PRO A 109 2.48 -1.02 11.79
CA PRO A 109 2.42 -1.73 13.06
C PRO A 109 3.10 -3.11 12.95
N PRO A 110 3.72 -3.64 14.04
CA PRO A 110 4.43 -4.92 14.00
C PRO A 110 3.57 -6.13 13.57
N LYS A 111 2.24 -6.02 13.72
CA LYS A 111 1.29 -7.06 13.33
C LYS A 111 0.93 -7.07 11.85
N HIS A 112 1.30 -6.03 11.12
CA HIS A 112 0.94 -5.84 9.72
C HIS A 112 2.10 -6.29 8.83
N GLU A 113 1.82 -7.24 7.95
CA GLU A 113 2.75 -7.69 6.92
C GLU A 113 2.41 -7.01 5.59
N PRO A 114 3.37 -6.30 4.95
CA PRO A 114 3.13 -5.73 3.63
C PRO A 114 3.05 -6.84 2.58
N LEU A 115 2.04 -6.82 1.74
CA LEU A 115 1.80 -7.86 0.74
C LEU A 115 1.82 -7.35 -0.70
N LEU A 116 1.28 -6.16 -0.95
CA LEU A 116 1.32 -5.51 -2.26
C LEU A 116 1.60 -4.02 -2.09
N ILE A 117 2.35 -3.46 -3.03
CA ILE A 117 2.54 -2.02 -3.18
C ILE A 117 1.97 -1.63 -4.54
N MET A 118 1.10 -0.64 -4.57
CA MET A 118 0.41 -0.22 -5.78
C MET A 118 0.56 1.30 -6.00
N PRO A 119 1.52 1.72 -6.82
CA PRO A 119 1.63 3.10 -7.27
C PRO A 119 0.47 3.44 -8.21
N VAL A 120 -0.14 4.62 -8.01
CA VAL A 120 -1.25 5.11 -8.84
C VAL A 120 -0.97 6.54 -9.26
N GLY A 121 -1.22 6.85 -10.52
CA GLY A 121 -1.00 8.17 -11.07
C GLY A 121 -1.63 8.37 -12.42
N TYR A 122 -1.30 9.50 -13.05
CA TYR A 122 -1.81 9.82 -14.37
C TYR A 122 -1.14 8.97 -15.44
N LYS A 123 -1.91 8.53 -16.43
CA LYS A 123 -1.38 7.89 -17.63
C LYS A 123 -0.58 8.91 -18.44
N LYS A 124 0.52 8.46 -18.99
CA LYS A 124 1.33 9.26 -19.91
C LYS A 124 0.87 9.03 -21.36
#